data_f991fb7e0b097d3da053e3afbdce6c5c
#
_entry.id   f991fb7e0b097d3da053e3afbdce6c5c
#
_cell.length_a   1.000
_cell.length_b   1.000
_cell.length_c   1.000
_cell.angle_alpha   90.00
_cell.angle_beta   90.00
_cell.angle_gamma   90.00
#
_symmetry.space_group_name_H-M   'P 1'
#
loop_
_entity.id
_entity.type
_entity.pdbx_description
1 polymer ?
#
loop_
_entity_poly.entity_id
_entity_poly.type
_entity_poly.pdbx_seq_one_letter_code
_entity_poly.pdbx_strand_id
1 'polypeptide(L)'
;MKLHFTILLFLIVDYAFSQEVQWPTTLGKYFSSNFGENRDDHFHMGVDIKTNGTIGMEVLAVEDGYISRLRSNYKGYGKAIYQRTNSGHEVVYGHLEAFTPVMEKVWRLQQAKRRSYIVDTQFSSREFQVKKGDLIGFSGNTGNSFAPH
;
A
#
# COMPACT_ATOMS: atom_id res chain seq x y z
N MET A 1 -30.38 -59.15 14.08
CA MET A 1 -29.25 -58.50 13.39
C MET A 1 -29.36 -56.99 13.62
N LYS A 2 -28.58 -56.46 14.57
CA LYS A 2 -28.65 -55.01 14.92
C LYS A 2 -27.59 -54.29 14.09
N LEU A 3 -28.04 -53.42 13.19
CA LEU A 3 -27.18 -52.59 12.35
C LEU A 3 -26.68 -51.39 13.19
N HIS A 4 -25.37 -51.36 13.50
CA HIS A 4 -24.76 -50.25 14.19
C HIS A 4 -24.36 -49.21 13.15
N PHE A 5 -25.06 -48.07 13.17
CA PHE A 5 -24.74 -46.90 12.32
C PHE A 5 -23.67 -46.09 13.06
N THR A 6 -22.42 -46.19 12.62
CA THR A 6 -21.32 -45.37 13.15
C THR A 6 -21.32 -44.03 12.42
N ILE A 7 -21.75 -42.97 13.09
CA ILE A 7 -21.66 -41.59 12.58
C ILE A 7 -20.22 -41.12 12.78
N LEU A 8 -19.48 -41.00 11.68
CA LEU A 8 -18.16 -40.39 11.66
C LEU A 8 -18.31 -38.86 11.63
N LEU A 9 -18.14 -38.20 12.77
CA LEU A 9 -18.16 -36.73 12.86
C LEU A 9 -16.82 -36.16 12.38
N PHE A 10 -16.79 -35.62 11.18
CA PHE A 10 -15.64 -34.81 10.69
C PHE A 10 -15.67 -33.45 11.38
N LEU A 11 -14.78 -33.23 12.34
CA LEU A 11 -14.46 -31.89 12.85
C LEU A 11 -13.64 -31.18 11.80
N ILE A 12 -14.27 -30.29 11.05
CA ILE A 12 -13.56 -29.29 10.20
C ILE A 12 -13.02 -28.24 11.16
N VAL A 13 -11.73 -28.30 11.44
CA VAL A 13 -11.03 -27.22 12.16
C VAL A 13 -10.64 -26.19 11.14
N ASP A 14 -11.43 -25.13 11.03
CA ASP A 14 -11.05 -23.94 10.27
C ASP A 14 -9.88 -23.26 10.99
N TYR A 15 -8.68 -23.47 10.49
CA TYR A 15 -7.53 -22.66 10.90
C TYR A 15 -7.72 -21.25 10.33
N ALA A 16 -8.21 -20.33 11.15
CA ALA A 16 -8.15 -18.92 10.86
C ALA A 16 -6.67 -18.49 10.84
N PHE A 17 -6.04 -18.53 9.67
CA PHE A 17 -4.73 -17.91 9.50
C PHE A 17 -4.92 -16.40 9.60
N SER A 18 -4.54 -15.81 10.73
CA SER A 18 -4.35 -14.37 10.82
C SER A 18 -3.24 -14.00 9.81
N GLN A 19 -3.62 -13.29 8.75
CA GLN A 19 -2.61 -12.73 7.84
C GLN A 19 -1.85 -11.63 8.57
N GLU A 20 -0.62 -11.93 8.95
CA GLU A 20 0.27 -10.94 9.51
C GLU A 20 0.68 -9.95 8.41
N VAL A 21 0.19 -8.72 8.53
CA VAL A 21 0.50 -7.63 7.61
C VAL A 21 1.93 -7.15 7.87
N GLN A 22 2.74 -6.99 6.81
CA GLN A 22 4.07 -6.41 6.90
C GLN A 22 3.98 -4.93 7.27
N TRP A 23 4.81 -4.48 8.22
CA TRP A 23 4.97 -3.05 8.46
C TRP A 23 5.61 -2.39 7.22
N PRO A 24 5.04 -1.30 6.69
CA PRO A 24 5.41 -0.80 5.38
C PRO A 24 6.72 -0.01 5.32
N THR A 25 7.46 0.11 6.40
CA THR A 25 8.77 0.79 6.43
C THR A 25 9.80 -0.01 7.21
N THR A 26 11.08 0.24 6.95
CA THR A 26 12.21 -0.36 7.68
C THR A 26 12.53 0.34 8.99
N LEU A 27 11.92 1.52 9.26
CA LEU A 27 12.00 2.19 10.57
C LEU A 27 11.08 1.56 11.60
N GLY A 28 11.26 1.96 12.85
CA GLY A 28 10.44 1.51 13.97
C GLY A 28 8.93 1.73 13.73
N LYS A 29 8.11 0.91 14.36
CA LYS A 29 6.65 0.87 14.21
C LYS A 29 5.96 2.02 14.99
N TYR A 30 6.20 3.27 14.58
CA TYR A 30 5.63 4.45 15.21
C TYR A 30 4.75 5.23 14.25
N PHE A 31 3.56 5.60 14.73
CA PHE A 31 2.69 6.55 14.05
C PHE A 31 3.02 7.98 14.46
N SER A 32 2.92 8.92 13.52
CA SER A 32 2.88 10.36 13.80
C SER A 32 1.44 10.89 13.85
N SER A 33 0.48 10.17 13.20
CA SER A 33 -0.94 10.49 13.20
C SER A 33 -1.77 9.23 13.00
N ASN A 34 -2.96 9.18 13.61
CA ASN A 34 -3.85 8.03 13.59
C ASN A 34 -5.01 8.19 12.61
N PHE A 35 -5.64 7.06 12.25
CA PHE A 35 -6.89 7.05 11.50
C PHE A 35 -8.00 7.79 12.30
N GLY A 36 -8.79 8.61 11.61
CA GLY A 36 -9.89 9.35 12.21
C GLY A 36 -9.48 10.59 13.01
N GLU A 37 -8.20 10.95 13.02
CA GLU A 37 -7.74 12.20 13.64
C GLU A 37 -8.41 13.39 12.96
N ASN A 38 -8.95 14.31 13.79
CA ASN A 38 -9.60 15.51 13.30
C ASN A 38 -8.57 16.50 12.75
N ARG A 39 -8.74 16.92 11.51
CA ARG A 39 -7.99 17.98 10.84
C ARG A 39 -8.93 19.15 10.53
N ASP A 40 -8.42 20.30 10.17
CA ASP A 40 -9.19 21.54 10.05
C ASP A 40 -10.41 21.41 9.11
N ASP A 41 -10.32 20.62 8.06
CA ASP A 41 -11.35 20.48 7.00
C ASP A 41 -11.81 19.03 6.76
N HIS A 42 -11.21 18.03 7.40
CA HIS A 42 -11.54 16.62 7.20
C HIS A 42 -11.03 15.72 8.33
N PHE A 43 -11.48 14.47 8.35
CA PHE A 43 -10.87 13.43 9.17
C PHE A 43 -9.74 12.73 8.41
N HIS A 44 -8.65 12.41 9.11
CA HIS A 44 -7.55 11.64 8.54
C HIS A 44 -8.00 10.23 8.17
N MET A 45 -7.97 9.90 6.88
CA MET A 45 -8.45 8.63 6.34
C MET A 45 -7.37 7.55 6.25
N GLY A 46 -6.26 7.73 6.94
CA GLY A 46 -5.12 6.82 6.96
C GLY A 46 -4.39 6.84 8.28
N VAL A 47 -3.18 6.34 8.26
CA VAL A 47 -2.21 6.46 9.35
C VAL A 47 -0.93 7.08 8.81
N ASP A 48 -0.34 8.01 9.52
CA ASP A 48 0.94 8.61 9.15
C ASP A 48 2.06 7.87 9.90
N ILE A 49 3.00 7.31 9.15
CA ILE A 49 4.13 6.58 9.71
C ILE A 49 5.30 7.53 9.90
N LYS A 50 5.87 7.53 11.10
CA LYS A 50 6.96 8.43 11.45
C LYS A 50 8.23 8.08 10.69
N THR A 51 8.75 9.02 9.89
CA THR A 51 10.02 8.91 9.16
C THR A 51 11.14 9.78 9.77
N ASN A 52 10.92 10.33 10.98
CA ASN A 52 11.83 11.27 11.65
C ASN A 52 12.19 12.50 10.78
N GLY A 53 11.25 12.96 9.96
CA GLY A 53 11.46 14.11 9.06
C GLY A 53 12.37 13.80 7.87
N THR A 54 12.65 12.52 7.58
CA THR A 54 13.52 12.10 6.48
C THR A 54 12.70 11.62 5.29
N ILE A 55 13.09 12.01 4.09
CA ILE A 55 12.59 11.48 2.82
C ILE A 55 13.50 10.35 2.31
N GLY A 56 13.00 9.53 1.37
CA GLY A 56 13.80 8.49 0.71
C GLY A 56 13.91 7.18 1.49
N MET A 57 13.09 6.99 2.51
CA MET A 57 13.03 5.73 3.23
C MET A 57 12.29 4.67 2.43
N GLU A 58 12.76 3.43 2.50
CA GLU A 58 12.13 2.30 1.83
C GLU A 58 10.68 2.10 2.27
N VAL A 59 9.80 1.97 1.28
CA VAL A 59 8.39 1.62 1.46
C VAL A 59 8.15 0.23 0.91
N LEU A 60 7.61 -0.65 1.74
CA LEU A 60 7.46 -2.07 1.49
C LEU A 60 6.00 -2.45 1.27
N ALA A 61 5.75 -3.42 0.40
CA ALA A 61 4.43 -4.01 0.21
C ALA A 61 3.96 -4.72 1.48
N VAL A 62 2.78 -4.38 1.98
CA VAL A 62 2.24 -4.93 3.25
C VAL A 62 1.79 -6.39 3.13
N GLU A 63 1.41 -6.83 1.93
CA GLU A 63 0.94 -8.19 1.61
C GLU A 63 1.37 -8.59 0.19
N ASP A 64 1.18 -9.86 -0.15
CA ASP A 64 1.23 -10.34 -1.53
C ASP A 64 0.11 -9.72 -2.36
N GLY A 65 0.39 -9.43 -3.63
CA GLY A 65 -0.60 -8.86 -4.54
C GLY A 65 0.04 -8.23 -5.77
N TYR A 66 -0.51 -7.11 -6.22
CA TYR A 66 0.04 -6.37 -7.35
C TYR A 66 -0.21 -4.87 -7.21
N ILE A 67 0.63 -4.07 -7.85
CA ILE A 67 0.41 -2.62 -7.94
C ILE A 67 -0.64 -2.38 -9.04
N SER A 68 -1.80 -1.94 -8.62
CA SER A 68 -2.96 -1.71 -9.50
C SER A 68 -2.95 -0.32 -10.13
N ARG A 69 -2.23 0.65 -9.51
CA ARG A 69 -2.25 2.05 -9.99
C ARG A 69 -1.04 2.82 -9.48
N LEU A 70 -0.49 3.66 -10.35
CA LEU A 70 0.43 4.74 -10.01
C LEU A 70 -0.24 6.08 -10.27
N ARG A 71 -0.15 6.98 -9.31
CA ARG A 71 -0.71 8.31 -9.41
C ARG A 71 0.28 9.37 -8.98
N SER A 72 0.24 10.54 -9.62
CA SER A 72 0.88 11.76 -9.14
C SER A 72 -0.04 12.96 -9.31
N ASN A 73 -0.03 13.84 -8.32
CA ASN A 73 -0.77 15.11 -8.33
C ASN A 73 -0.01 16.11 -7.45
N TYR A 74 -0.24 17.40 -7.67
CA TYR A 74 0.29 18.47 -6.80
C TYR A 74 -0.45 18.54 -5.45
N LYS A 75 -1.65 17.96 -5.36
CA LYS A 75 -2.50 17.94 -4.16
C LYS A 75 -2.84 16.51 -3.74
N GLY A 76 -3.53 16.38 -2.60
CA GLY A 76 -3.93 15.09 -2.02
C GLY A 76 -2.72 14.23 -1.71
N TYR A 77 -2.73 12.95 -2.07
CA TYR A 77 -1.65 12.00 -1.81
C TYR A 77 -0.34 12.26 -2.55
N GLY A 78 -0.26 13.32 -3.40
CA GLY A 78 0.94 13.58 -4.17
C GLY A 78 1.28 12.43 -5.12
N LYS A 79 2.51 11.90 -5.01
CA LYS A 79 2.91 10.63 -5.62
C LYS A 79 2.39 9.47 -4.77
N ALA A 80 1.64 8.56 -5.38
CA ALA A 80 0.99 7.47 -4.66
C ALA A 80 1.01 6.15 -5.45
N ILE A 81 1.14 5.06 -4.70
CA ILE A 81 1.00 3.68 -5.15
C ILE A 81 -0.30 3.11 -4.58
N TYR A 82 -1.04 2.39 -5.41
CA TYR A 82 -2.19 1.60 -5.00
C TYR A 82 -1.83 0.13 -5.19
N GLN A 83 -1.85 -0.63 -4.12
CA GLN A 83 -1.64 -2.07 -4.11
C GLN A 83 -2.99 -2.75 -3.95
N ARG A 84 -3.29 -3.70 -4.81
CA ARG A 84 -4.40 -4.65 -4.62
C ARG A 84 -3.82 -5.93 -4.03
N THR A 85 -4.22 -6.25 -2.80
CA THR A 85 -3.72 -7.45 -2.09
C THR A 85 -4.47 -8.71 -2.51
N ASN A 86 -3.85 -9.87 -2.29
CA ASN A 86 -4.50 -11.16 -2.55
C ASN A 86 -5.67 -11.42 -1.60
N SER A 87 -5.70 -10.76 -0.43
CA SER A 87 -6.82 -10.78 0.53
C SER A 87 -8.01 -9.91 0.09
N GLY A 88 -7.88 -9.17 -1.04
CA GLY A 88 -8.94 -8.36 -1.62
C GLY A 88 -8.97 -6.90 -1.17
N HIS A 89 -8.01 -6.45 -0.37
CA HIS A 89 -7.91 -5.06 0.06
C HIS A 89 -7.22 -4.18 -1.00
N GLU A 90 -7.51 -2.89 -0.97
CA GLU A 90 -6.72 -1.87 -1.65
C GLU A 90 -5.97 -1.04 -0.61
N VAL A 91 -4.66 -1.02 -0.72
CA VAL A 91 -3.76 -0.26 0.16
C VAL A 91 -3.16 0.89 -0.62
N VAL A 92 -3.20 2.10 -0.04
CA VAL A 92 -2.66 3.30 -0.67
C VAL A 92 -1.45 3.79 0.11
N TYR A 93 -0.32 3.93 -0.58
CA TYR A 93 0.90 4.53 -0.06
C TYR A 93 1.03 5.93 -0.65
N GLY A 94 0.82 6.95 0.15
CA GLY A 94 0.82 8.35 -0.26
C GLY A 94 2.11 9.10 0.02
N HIS A 95 2.17 10.34 -0.43
CA HIS A 95 3.24 11.32 -0.17
C HIS A 95 4.64 10.86 -0.56
N LEU A 96 4.76 9.89 -1.50
CA LEU A 96 6.04 9.29 -1.89
C LEU A 96 6.95 10.30 -2.60
N GLU A 97 8.26 10.15 -2.38
CA GLU A 97 9.29 10.85 -3.16
C GLU A 97 9.53 10.17 -4.50
N ALA A 98 9.66 8.84 -4.49
CA ALA A 98 9.94 8.06 -5.68
C ALA A 98 9.26 6.69 -5.66
N PHE A 99 9.04 6.15 -6.85
CA PHE A 99 8.72 4.74 -7.08
C PHE A 99 10.01 3.92 -7.23
N THR A 100 9.90 2.59 -7.29
CA THR A 100 11.05 1.77 -7.71
C THR A 100 11.47 2.12 -9.14
N PRO A 101 12.74 1.86 -9.55
CA PRO A 101 13.24 2.26 -10.86
C PRO A 101 12.37 1.81 -12.04
N VAL A 102 11.79 0.61 -11.96
CA VAL A 102 10.91 0.08 -13.01
C VAL A 102 9.60 0.87 -13.11
N MET A 103 8.94 1.10 -11.98
CA MET A 103 7.70 1.89 -11.92
C MET A 103 7.95 3.37 -12.23
N GLU A 104 9.07 3.93 -11.78
CA GLU A 104 9.48 5.30 -12.07
C GLU A 104 9.65 5.51 -13.59
N LYS A 105 10.25 4.55 -14.30
CA LYS A 105 10.37 4.58 -15.76
C LYS A 105 9.00 4.65 -16.45
N VAL A 106 8.07 3.81 -16.03
CA VAL A 106 6.70 3.81 -16.58
C VAL A 106 5.99 5.13 -16.31
N TRP A 107 6.09 5.62 -15.07
CA TRP A 107 5.50 6.91 -14.67
C TRP A 107 6.07 8.08 -15.48
N ARG A 108 7.40 8.16 -15.69
CA ARG A 108 8.05 9.18 -16.52
C ARG A 108 7.62 9.13 -17.98
N LEU A 109 7.44 7.96 -18.55
CA LEU A 109 6.89 7.80 -19.90
C LEU A 109 5.46 8.36 -20.01
N GLN A 110 4.62 8.14 -18.99
CA GLN A 110 3.28 8.73 -18.96
C GLN A 110 3.31 10.25 -18.81
N GLN A 111 4.22 10.78 -17.99
CA GLN A 111 4.43 12.23 -17.88
C GLN A 111 4.83 12.84 -19.23
N ALA A 112 5.81 12.26 -19.89
CA ALA A 112 6.30 12.73 -21.18
C ALA A 112 5.17 12.70 -22.24
N LYS A 113 4.41 11.61 -22.31
CA LYS A 113 3.27 11.46 -23.22
C LYS A 113 2.17 12.50 -22.97
N ARG A 114 1.87 12.79 -21.70
CA ARG A 114 0.83 13.74 -21.29
C ARG A 114 1.32 15.17 -21.18
N ARG A 115 2.63 15.39 -21.23
CA ARG A 115 3.30 16.69 -20.94
C ARG A 115 2.81 17.27 -19.60
N SER A 116 2.66 16.44 -18.58
CA SER A 116 2.09 16.81 -17.29
C SER A 116 2.71 16.01 -16.16
N TYR A 117 2.87 16.66 -15.00
CA TYR A 117 3.20 15.98 -13.76
C TYR A 117 2.03 15.09 -13.28
N ILE A 118 0.80 15.49 -13.61
CA ILE A 118 -0.41 14.74 -13.19
C ILE A 118 -0.52 13.49 -14.06
N VAL A 119 -0.28 12.36 -13.42
CA VAL A 119 -0.38 11.03 -14.01
C VAL A 119 -1.38 10.20 -13.19
N ASP A 120 -2.15 9.40 -13.89
CA ASP A 120 -3.04 8.41 -13.34
C ASP A 120 -3.03 7.22 -14.30
N THR A 121 -2.34 6.14 -13.91
CA THR A 121 -2.12 4.97 -14.74
C THR A 121 -2.47 3.71 -13.96
N GLN A 122 -3.36 2.90 -14.53
CA GLN A 122 -3.82 1.63 -13.97
C GLN A 122 -3.08 0.48 -14.63
N PHE A 123 -2.95 -0.63 -13.88
CA PHE A 123 -2.29 -1.86 -14.32
C PHE A 123 -3.19 -3.06 -14.04
N SER A 124 -3.03 -4.08 -14.86
CA SER A 124 -3.65 -5.37 -14.64
C SER A 124 -2.88 -6.18 -13.57
N SER A 125 -3.54 -7.22 -13.06
CA SER A 125 -2.93 -8.13 -12.09
C SER A 125 -1.70 -8.90 -12.62
N ARG A 126 -1.35 -8.77 -13.90
CA ARG A 126 -0.23 -9.49 -14.52
C ARG A 126 1.04 -8.63 -14.64
N GLU A 127 0.97 -7.31 -14.37
CA GLU A 127 2.07 -6.40 -14.71
C GLU A 127 3.05 -6.20 -13.54
N PHE A 128 2.61 -5.69 -12.40
CA PHE A 128 3.48 -5.37 -11.25
C PHE A 128 3.11 -6.24 -10.05
N GLN A 129 3.41 -7.53 -10.14
CA GLN A 129 3.28 -8.45 -9.01
C GLN A 129 4.27 -8.09 -7.92
N VAL A 130 3.83 -8.13 -6.66
CA VAL A 130 4.65 -7.88 -5.48
C VAL A 130 4.38 -8.94 -4.41
N LYS A 131 5.43 -9.26 -3.68
CA LYS A 131 5.38 -10.09 -2.48
C LYS A 131 5.39 -9.20 -1.24
N LYS A 132 4.83 -9.72 -0.17
CA LYS A 132 4.94 -9.10 1.16
C LYS A 132 6.40 -8.79 1.49
N GLY A 133 6.70 -7.53 1.79
CA GLY A 133 8.04 -7.04 2.07
C GLY A 133 8.86 -6.60 0.87
N ASP A 134 8.34 -6.72 -0.36
CA ASP A 134 9.02 -6.16 -1.54
C ASP A 134 9.09 -4.65 -1.46
N LEU A 135 10.24 -4.10 -1.86
CA LEU A 135 10.41 -2.66 -2.04
C LEU A 135 9.50 -2.17 -3.17
N ILE A 136 8.64 -1.19 -2.88
CA ILE A 136 7.71 -0.60 -3.86
C ILE A 136 7.96 0.88 -4.13
N GLY A 137 8.60 1.60 -3.20
CA GLY A 137 8.87 3.03 -3.35
C GLY A 137 9.66 3.61 -2.20
N PHE A 138 9.71 4.92 -2.15
CA PHE A 138 10.45 5.67 -1.13
C PHE A 138 9.58 6.78 -0.56
N SER A 139 9.62 6.93 0.78
CA SER A 139 8.87 7.95 1.52
C SER A 139 9.26 9.36 1.10
N GLY A 140 8.31 10.29 1.20
CA GLY A 140 8.54 11.66 0.75
C GLY A 140 7.69 12.68 1.47
N ASN A 141 7.41 13.77 0.76
CA ASN A 141 6.58 14.89 1.22
C ASN A 141 5.80 15.53 0.06
N THR A 142 5.39 14.73 -0.93
CA THR A 142 4.64 15.22 -2.10
C THR A 142 3.15 15.39 -1.82
N GLY A 143 2.46 16.26 -2.58
CA GLY A 143 1.03 16.53 -2.39
C GLY A 143 0.73 17.43 -1.19
N ASN A 144 -0.41 17.20 -0.53
CA ASN A 144 -0.79 17.94 0.67
C ASN A 144 -0.17 17.29 1.91
N SER A 145 1.10 17.55 2.16
CA SER A 145 1.81 17.07 3.33
C SER A 145 2.63 18.20 3.95
N PHE A 146 2.55 18.37 5.27
CA PHE A 146 3.25 19.43 5.99
C PHE A 146 4.71 19.06 6.31
N ALA A 147 5.00 17.77 6.46
CA ALA A 147 6.33 17.27 6.78
C ALA A 147 6.48 15.82 6.30
N PRO A 148 7.72 15.34 6.05
CA PRO A 148 7.96 13.95 5.67
C PRO A 148 7.44 12.95 6.73
N HIS A 149 6.64 12.01 6.28
CA HIS A 149 6.07 10.90 7.06
C HIS A 149 5.85 9.67 6.21
#